data_1e0c387e519eeffe60c1228aec733f01
#
_entry.id   1e0c387e519eeffe60c1228aec733f01
#
_cell.length_a   1.000
_cell.length_b   1.000
_cell.length_c   1.000
_cell.angle_alpha   90.00
_cell.angle_beta   90.00
_cell.angle_gamma   90.00
#
_symmetry.space_group_name_H-M   'P 1'
#
loop_
_entity.id
_entity.type
_entity.pdbx_description
1 polymer ?
#
loop_
_entity_poly.entity_id
_entity_poly.type
_entity_poly.pdbx_seq_one_letter_code
_entity_poly.pdbx_strand_id
1 'polypeptide(L)'
;VTSDQHFTSVIQACAKPRDENEDSGTWITPEMIKAYTSLNESGYAHSLEVWDQETLIGGLYGVAIGRVFFGESMFSHSTDASKIALTALVRIIADKNFQLIDCQVPSEHLFSLGAKNIPRNIFSGQLRTALAVESQPDTWYYNFDSPDLL
;
A
#
# COMPACT_ATOMS: atom_id res chain seq x y z
N VAL A 1 -9.59 -2.04 -10.56
CA VAL A 1 -8.38 -1.97 -9.72
C VAL A 1 -7.49 -3.14 -10.04
N THR A 2 -6.20 -2.91 -10.19
CA THR A 2 -5.20 -3.95 -10.44
C THR A 2 -4.20 -4.03 -9.29
N SER A 3 -3.37 -5.06 -9.25
CA SER A 3 -2.24 -5.15 -8.34
C SER A 3 -0.99 -5.66 -9.05
N ASP A 4 0.17 -5.14 -8.66
CA ASP A 4 1.53 -5.47 -9.17
C ASP A 4 1.71 -5.39 -10.69
N GLN A 5 0.83 -4.66 -11.38
CA GLN A 5 0.94 -4.51 -12.84
C GLN A 5 1.70 -3.23 -13.23
N HIS A 6 1.66 -2.20 -12.39
CA HIS A 6 2.27 -0.91 -12.67
C HIS A 6 2.96 -0.31 -11.43
N PHE A 7 3.72 -1.13 -10.69
CA PHE A 7 4.39 -0.75 -9.44
C PHE A 7 5.22 0.54 -9.59
N THR A 8 6.04 0.63 -10.63
CA THR A 8 6.87 1.82 -10.88
C THR A 8 6.04 3.09 -11.08
N SER A 9 4.89 2.99 -11.74
CA SER A 9 3.99 4.13 -11.93
C SER A 9 3.38 4.59 -10.60
N VAL A 10 3.02 3.65 -9.72
CA VAL A 10 2.47 3.96 -8.39
C VAL A 10 3.51 4.65 -7.51
N ILE A 11 4.72 4.10 -7.38
CA ILE A 11 5.75 4.71 -6.53
C ILE A 11 6.20 6.07 -7.06
N GLN A 12 6.27 6.25 -8.39
CA GLN A 12 6.54 7.55 -8.99
C GLN A 12 5.43 8.57 -8.73
N ALA A 13 4.16 8.15 -8.75
CA ALA A 13 3.04 9.03 -8.40
C ALA A 13 3.08 9.41 -6.92
N CYS A 14 3.41 8.47 -6.02
CA CYS A 14 3.62 8.74 -4.59
C CYS A 14 4.81 9.68 -4.32
N ALA A 15 5.81 9.69 -5.20
CA ALA A 15 6.99 10.55 -5.07
C ALA A 15 6.75 12.00 -5.50
N LYS A 16 5.62 12.31 -6.13
CA LYS A 16 5.30 13.69 -6.52
C LYS A 16 4.82 14.49 -5.30
N PRO A 17 5.18 15.79 -5.19
CA PRO A 17 4.62 16.67 -4.17
C PRO A 17 3.08 16.67 -4.25
N ARG A 18 2.41 16.72 -3.11
CA ARG A 18 0.94 16.78 -3.05
C ARG A 18 0.39 18.14 -3.47
N ASP A 19 1.18 19.18 -3.31
CA ASP A 19 0.88 20.54 -3.72
C ASP A 19 2.05 21.10 -4.53
N GLU A 20 1.77 21.71 -5.69
CA GLU A 20 2.79 22.32 -6.55
C GLU A 20 3.50 23.51 -5.87
N ASN A 21 2.94 24.02 -4.77
CA ASN A 21 3.48 25.14 -3.99
C ASN A 21 4.26 24.68 -2.74
N GLU A 22 4.32 23.41 -2.43
CA GLU A 22 5.14 22.91 -1.35
C GLU A 22 6.56 22.60 -1.86
N ASP A 23 7.50 23.42 -1.44
CA ASP A 23 8.96 23.19 -1.55
C ASP A 23 9.43 21.99 -0.66
N SER A 24 8.48 21.26 -0.09
CA SER A 24 8.71 20.06 0.69
C SER A 24 8.96 18.87 -0.24
N GLY A 25 10.23 18.60 -0.49
CA GLY A 25 10.66 17.40 -1.21
C GLY A 25 10.04 16.14 -0.61
N THR A 26 9.65 15.21 -1.46
CA THR A 26 9.24 13.88 -1.00
C THR A 26 10.43 13.13 -0.39
N TRP A 27 10.14 12.27 0.61
CA TRP A 27 11.14 11.35 1.14
C TRP A 27 11.50 10.21 0.16
N ILE A 28 10.68 10.02 -0.89
CA ILE A 28 10.87 8.97 -1.90
C ILE A 28 11.88 9.47 -2.95
N THR A 29 13.14 9.16 -2.73
CA THR A 29 14.24 9.51 -3.64
C THR A 29 14.34 8.55 -4.83
N PRO A 30 15.08 8.88 -5.90
CA PRO A 30 15.33 7.97 -7.02
C PRO A 30 15.94 6.63 -6.57
N GLU A 31 16.83 6.63 -5.57
CA GLU A 31 17.46 5.44 -5.01
C GLU A 31 16.41 4.57 -4.31
N MET A 32 15.45 5.18 -3.59
CA MET A 32 14.36 4.45 -2.96
C MET A 32 13.41 3.86 -4.00
N ILE A 33 13.06 4.59 -5.06
CA ILE A 33 12.26 4.05 -6.17
C ILE A 33 12.92 2.79 -6.72
N LYS A 34 14.23 2.84 -6.99
CA LYS A 34 14.98 1.67 -7.47
C LYS A 34 14.97 0.50 -6.48
N ALA A 35 15.17 0.78 -5.18
CA ALA A 35 15.19 -0.25 -4.15
C ALA A 35 13.82 -0.94 -4.01
N TYR A 36 12.74 -0.16 -3.94
CA TYR A 36 11.38 -0.73 -3.85
C TYR A 36 10.96 -1.45 -5.13
N THR A 37 11.39 -1.00 -6.30
CA THR A 37 11.16 -1.72 -7.57
C THR A 37 11.85 -3.09 -7.53
N SER A 38 13.09 -3.17 -7.03
CA SER A 38 13.78 -4.45 -6.86
C SER A 38 13.08 -5.37 -5.83
N LEU A 39 12.49 -4.80 -4.77
CA LEU A 39 11.68 -5.57 -3.82
C LEU A 39 10.39 -6.08 -4.47
N ASN A 40 9.76 -5.31 -5.34
CA ASN A 40 8.60 -5.76 -6.12
C ASN A 40 8.97 -6.90 -7.07
N GLU A 41 10.04 -6.76 -7.83
CA GLU A 41 10.57 -7.82 -8.70
C GLU A 41 10.90 -9.12 -7.93
N SER A 42 11.27 -8.97 -6.67
CA SER A 42 11.56 -10.10 -5.77
C SER A 42 10.31 -10.63 -5.02
N GLY A 43 9.12 -10.06 -5.26
CA GLY A 43 7.85 -10.48 -4.67
C GLY A 43 7.64 -10.08 -3.20
N TYR A 44 8.34 -9.06 -2.73
CA TYR A 44 8.18 -8.53 -1.36
C TYR A 44 7.45 -7.19 -1.29
N ALA A 45 7.56 -6.34 -2.32
CA ALA A 45 6.81 -5.10 -2.38
C ALA A 45 5.66 -5.24 -3.38
N HIS A 46 4.52 -4.63 -3.04
CA HIS A 46 3.29 -4.74 -3.80
C HIS A 46 2.62 -3.39 -3.98
N SER A 47 1.94 -3.23 -5.12
CA SER A 47 1.15 -2.05 -5.42
C SER A 47 -0.32 -2.38 -5.69
N LEU A 48 -1.17 -1.41 -5.44
CA LEU A 48 -2.56 -1.36 -5.90
C LEU A 48 -2.70 -0.16 -6.82
N GLU A 49 -3.29 -0.36 -7.99
CA GLU A 49 -3.52 0.65 -9.00
C GLU A 49 -5.01 0.86 -9.18
N VAL A 50 -5.47 2.10 -9.03
CA VAL A 50 -6.87 2.49 -9.29
C VAL A 50 -6.92 3.25 -10.60
N TRP A 51 -7.72 2.75 -11.51
CA TRP A 51 -7.85 3.25 -12.87
C TRP A 51 -9.23 3.85 -13.12
N ASP A 52 -9.24 4.97 -13.85
CA ASP A 52 -10.42 5.43 -14.58
C ASP A 52 -10.11 5.27 -16.07
N GLN A 53 -10.72 4.26 -16.69
CA GLN A 53 -10.35 3.76 -18.01
C GLN A 53 -8.83 3.42 -18.08
N GLU A 54 -8.04 4.18 -18.82
CA GLU A 54 -6.58 4.01 -18.95
C GLU A 54 -5.78 4.98 -18.08
N THR A 55 -6.44 5.81 -17.27
CA THR A 55 -5.79 6.82 -16.42
C THR A 55 -5.60 6.30 -15.01
N LEU A 56 -4.37 6.29 -14.51
CA LEU A 56 -4.06 5.95 -13.12
C LEU A 56 -4.46 7.12 -12.20
N ILE A 57 -5.56 6.95 -11.46
CA ILE A 57 -6.17 8.01 -10.64
C ILE A 57 -5.88 7.88 -9.14
N GLY A 58 -5.31 6.79 -8.70
CA GLY A 58 -4.92 6.56 -7.31
C GLY A 58 -4.20 5.24 -7.15
N GLY A 59 -3.63 5.04 -5.98
CA GLY A 59 -2.92 3.81 -5.66
C GLY A 59 -2.18 3.89 -4.34
N LEU A 60 -1.63 2.78 -3.96
CA LEU A 60 -0.75 2.65 -2.80
C LEU A 60 0.31 1.59 -3.08
N TYR A 61 1.41 1.63 -2.33
CA TYR A 61 2.37 0.54 -2.29
C TYR A 61 2.84 0.28 -0.86
N GLY A 62 3.40 -0.90 -0.67
CA GLY A 62 3.97 -1.32 0.60
C GLY A 62 4.76 -2.60 0.48
N VAL A 63 5.24 -3.10 1.62
CA VAL A 63 6.07 -4.30 1.73
C VAL A 63 5.34 -5.37 2.53
N ALA A 64 5.36 -6.60 2.05
CA ALA A 64 4.77 -7.77 2.68
C ALA A 64 5.84 -8.66 3.30
N ILE A 65 5.86 -8.81 4.63
CA ILE A 65 6.80 -9.66 5.35
C ILE A 65 6.03 -10.50 6.37
N GLY A 66 6.20 -11.81 6.33
CA GLY A 66 5.43 -12.73 7.14
C GLY A 66 3.93 -12.56 6.85
N ARG A 67 3.16 -12.19 7.88
CA ARG A 67 1.72 -11.87 7.75
C ARG A 67 1.43 -10.39 8.06
N VAL A 68 2.36 -9.51 7.71
CA VAL A 68 2.23 -8.06 7.89
C VAL A 68 2.41 -7.37 6.55
N PHE A 69 1.51 -6.45 6.25
CA PHE A 69 1.68 -5.50 5.18
C PHE A 69 2.08 -4.15 5.76
N PHE A 70 3.24 -3.65 5.41
CA PHE A 70 3.74 -2.33 5.79
C PHE A 70 3.38 -1.34 4.70
N GLY A 71 2.39 -0.47 4.96
CA GLY A 71 1.98 0.56 4.03
C GLY A 71 3.03 1.68 3.98
N GLU A 72 3.61 1.91 2.81
CA GLU A 72 4.68 2.90 2.63
C GLU A 72 4.14 4.25 2.20
N SER A 73 3.34 4.29 1.16
CA SER A 73 2.73 5.53 0.68
C SER A 73 1.48 5.27 -0.16
N MET A 74 0.65 6.31 -0.29
CA MET A 74 -0.50 6.32 -1.17
C MET A 74 -0.68 7.69 -1.82
N PHE A 75 -1.33 7.71 -2.98
CA PHE A 75 -1.71 8.94 -3.67
C PHE A 75 -3.16 8.86 -4.16
N SER A 76 -3.75 10.01 -4.43
CA SER A 76 -5.10 10.13 -4.96
C SER A 76 -5.20 11.37 -5.85
N HIS A 77 -5.48 11.18 -7.12
CA HIS A 77 -5.77 12.25 -8.07
C HIS A 77 -7.27 12.47 -8.26
N SER A 78 -8.09 11.54 -7.79
CA SER A 78 -9.56 11.64 -7.81
C SER A 78 -10.13 11.31 -6.44
N THR A 79 -11.28 11.89 -6.13
CA THR A 79 -11.99 11.62 -4.86
C THR A 79 -12.13 10.13 -4.62
N ASP A 80 -11.82 9.69 -3.42
CA ASP A 80 -11.93 8.32 -2.92
C ASP A 80 -10.99 7.27 -3.58
N ALA A 81 -10.15 7.64 -4.55
CA ALA A 81 -9.28 6.67 -5.22
C ALA A 81 -8.32 5.95 -4.24
N SER A 82 -7.76 6.65 -3.26
CA SER A 82 -6.94 6.01 -2.21
C SER A 82 -7.74 5.08 -1.30
N LYS A 83 -9.01 5.38 -1.05
CA LYS A 83 -9.91 4.51 -0.28
C LYS A 83 -10.21 3.22 -1.04
N ILE A 84 -10.46 3.33 -2.34
CA ILE A 84 -10.65 2.17 -3.23
C ILE A 84 -9.41 1.28 -3.23
N ALA A 85 -8.22 1.87 -3.35
CA ALA A 85 -6.96 1.13 -3.26
C ALA A 85 -6.82 0.39 -1.92
N LEU A 86 -7.11 1.05 -0.79
CA LEU A 86 -7.03 0.42 0.52
C LEU A 86 -8.09 -0.68 0.69
N THR A 87 -9.30 -0.51 0.17
CA THR A 87 -10.33 -1.55 0.20
C THR A 87 -9.90 -2.80 -0.58
N ALA A 88 -9.31 -2.62 -1.76
CA ALA A 88 -8.74 -3.72 -2.54
C ALA A 88 -7.60 -4.41 -1.78
N LEU A 89 -6.71 -3.66 -1.15
CA LEU A 89 -5.65 -4.21 -0.30
C LEU A 89 -6.25 -5.07 0.81
N VAL A 90 -7.24 -4.57 1.54
CA VAL A 90 -7.88 -5.32 2.64
C VAL A 90 -8.45 -6.65 2.16
N ARG A 91 -9.05 -6.72 0.98
CA ARG A 91 -9.52 -7.99 0.40
C ARG A 91 -8.37 -8.94 0.09
N ILE A 92 -7.33 -8.47 -0.57
CA ILE A 92 -6.17 -9.31 -0.91
C ILE A 92 -5.51 -9.87 0.34
N ILE A 93 -5.26 -9.04 1.35
CA ILE A 93 -4.60 -9.49 2.58
C ILE A 93 -5.48 -10.43 3.42
N ALA A 94 -6.80 -10.29 3.36
CA ALA A 94 -7.72 -11.23 3.99
C ALA A 94 -7.63 -12.62 3.33
N ASP A 95 -7.65 -12.67 2.00
CA ASP A 95 -7.50 -13.91 1.23
C ASP A 95 -6.15 -14.59 1.47
N LYS A 96 -5.09 -13.79 1.63
CA LYS A 96 -3.72 -14.26 1.91
C LYS A 96 -3.43 -14.50 3.40
N ASN A 97 -4.43 -14.39 4.27
CA ASN A 97 -4.32 -14.59 5.74
C ASN A 97 -3.31 -13.66 6.43
N PHE A 98 -3.16 -12.43 5.97
CA PHE A 98 -2.41 -11.41 6.69
C PHE A 98 -3.15 -11.04 7.99
N GLN A 99 -2.39 -10.63 8.99
CA GLN A 99 -2.92 -10.33 10.33
C GLN A 99 -2.90 -8.84 10.65
N LEU A 100 -2.08 -8.07 9.95
CA LEU A 100 -1.82 -6.67 10.29
C LEU A 100 -1.51 -5.85 9.04
N ILE A 101 -2.08 -4.65 8.97
CA ILE A 101 -1.58 -3.54 8.13
C ILE A 101 -0.96 -2.53 9.07
N ASP A 102 0.33 -2.27 8.91
CA ASP A 102 1.02 -1.19 9.61
C ASP A 102 0.96 0.09 8.77
N CYS A 103 0.19 1.06 9.22
CA CYS A 103 0.07 2.36 8.56
C CYS A 103 1.14 3.36 9.02
N GLN A 104 1.99 3.00 10.00
CA GLN A 104 3.14 3.72 10.55
C GLN A 104 2.79 5.08 11.20
N VAL A 105 2.04 5.94 10.53
CA VAL A 105 1.73 7.30 10.99
C VAL A 105 0.22 7.49 11.10
N PRO A 106 -0.28 8.03 12.23
CA PRO A 106 -1.70 8.32 12.39
C PRO A 106 -2.13 9.49 11.49
N SER A 107 -3.33 9.40 10.91
CA SER A 107 -3.98 10.49 10.20
C SER A 107 -5.49 10.37 10.28
N GLU A 108 -6.20 11.51 10.23
CA GLU A 108 -7.67 11.56 10.18
C GLU A 108 -8.22 10.70 9.02
N HIS A 109 -7.53 10.73 7.87
CA HIS A 109 -7.90 9.93 6.72
C HIS A 109 -7.86 8.43 7.04
N LEU A 110 -6.77 7.93 7.63
CA LEU A 110 -6.64 6.51 8.01
C LEU A 110 -7.64 6.12 9.10
N PHE A 111 -7.89 7.01 10.08
CA PHE A 111 -8.91 6.76 11.10
C PHE A 111 -10.32 6.64 10.49
N SER A 112 -10.65 7.46 9.51
CA SER A 112 -11.93 7.37 8.78
C SER A 112 -12.10 6.04 8.03
N LEU A 113 -10.99 5.35 7.74
CA LEU A 113 -10.94 4.04 7.09
C LEU A 113 -10.84 2.86 8.09
N GLY A 114 -10.95 3.15 9.38
CA GLY A 114 -10.97 2.14 10.44
C GLY A 114 -9.62 1.84 11.09
N ALA A 115 -8.55 2.56 10.72
CA ALA A 115 -7.27 2.43 11.43
C ALA A 115 -7.42 2.83 12.90
N LYS A 116 -6.59 2.25 13.75
CA LYS A 116 -6.62 2.49 15.21
C LYS A 116 -5.20 2.62 15.75
N ASN A 117 -5.01 3.52 16.70
CA ASN A 117 -3.79 3.55 17.49
C ASN A 117 -3.77 2.34 18.42
N ILE A 118 -2.69 1.61 18.39
CA ILE A 118 -2.47 0.43 19.24
C ILE A 118 -1.30 0.75 20.20
N PRO A 119 -1.42 0.47 21.52
CA PRO A 119 -0.32 0.63 22.45
C PRO A 119 0.92 -0.14 22.01
N ARG A 120 2.10 0.46 22.16
CA ARG A 120 3.37 -0.08 21.65
C ARG A 120 3.64 -1.53 22.06
N ASN A 121 3.36 -1.89 23.30
CA ASN A 121 3.55 -3.25 23.81
C ASN A 121 2.62 -4.26 23.12
N ILE A 122 1.38 -3.89 22.85
CA ILE A 122 0.41 -4.73 22.12
C ILE A 122 0.83 -4.89 20.68
N PHE A 123 1.15 -3.77 20.00
CA PHE A 123 1.65 -3.77 18.64
C PHE A 123 2.90 -4.65 18.46
N SER A 124 3.90 -4.50 19.35
CA SER A 124 5.13 -5.30 19.31
C SER A 124 4.86 -6.81 19.50
N GLY A 125 3.85 -7.16 20.30
CA GLY A 125 3.43 -8.56 20.47
C GLY A 125 2.79 -9.12 19.19
N GLN A 126 1.84 -8.40 18.62
CA GLN A 126 1.18 -8.78 17.36
C GLN A 126 2.17 -8.88 16.20
N LEU A 127 3.06 -7.89 16.08
CA LEU A 127 4.10 -7.85 15.05
C LEU A 127 5.01 -9.08 15.13
N ARG A 128 5.49 -9.42 16.33
CA ARG A 128 6.35 -10.59 16.55
C ARG A 128 5.66 -11.88 16.12
N THR A 129 4.40 -12.06 16.45
CA THR A 129 3.61 -13.23 16.08
C THR A 129 3.41 -13.31 14.57
N ALA A 130 3.06 -12.20 13.93
CA ALA A 130 2.83 -12.16 12.50
C ALA A 130 4.10 -12.33 11.66
N LEU A 131 5.24 -11.84 12.14
CA LEU A 131 6.55 -12.00 11.49
C LEU A 131 7.20 -13.37 11.75
N ALA A 132 6.71 -14.16 12.70
CA ALA A 132 7.20 -15.53 12.93
C ALA A 132 6.81 -16.50 11.80
N VAL A 133 5.86 -16.13 10.96
CA VAL A 133 5.51 -16.88 9.76
C VAL A 133 6.48 -16.53 8.65
N GLU A 134 7.02 -17.56 7.99
CA GLU A 134 7.95 -17.37 6.87
C GLU A 134 7.27 -16.60 5.74
N SER A 135 7.96 -15.58 5.22
CA SER A 135 7.51 -14.82 4.07
C SER A 135 7.56 -15.71 2.82
N GLN A 136 6.49 -15.71 2.05
CA GLN A 136 6.46 -16.36 0.75
C GLN A 136 6.41 -15.27 -0.33
N PRO A 137 7.58 -14.93 -0.93
CA PRO A 137 7.60 -13.95 -2.02
C PRO A 137 6.70 -14.40 -3.16
N ASP A 138 5.84 -13.53 -3.61
CA ASP A 138 4.79 -13.83 -4.57
C ASP A 138 4.45 -12.58 -5.39
N THR A 139 3.90 -12.71 -6.55
CA THR A 139 3.32 -11.60 -7.30
C THR A 139 1.82 -11.57 -7.06
N TRP A 140 1.31 -10.43 -6.65
CA TRP A 140 -0.12 -10.26 -6.41
C TRP A 140 -0.82 -9.89 -7.72
N TYR A 141 -1.36 -10.86 -8.39
CA TYR A 141 -2.03 -10.67 -9.68
C TYR A 141 -3.55 -10.68 -9.50
N TYR A 142 -4.08 -9.53 -9.06
CA TYR A 142 -5.51 -9.34 -8.88
C TYR A 142 -6.04 -8.30 -9.87
N ASN A 143 -7.29 -8.48 -10.25
CA ASN A 143 -8.06 -7.52 -11.02
C ASN A 143 -9.47 -7.48 -10.44
N PHE A 144 -9.89 -6.31 -9.96
CA PHE A 144 -11.21 -6.08 -9.38
C PHE A 144 -11.98 -5.08 -10.23
N ASP A 145 -13.20 -5.41 -10.55
CA ASP A 145 -14.16 -4.43 -11.05
C ASP A 145 -14.75 -3.60 -9.90
N SER A 146 -15.19 -2.37 -10.17
CA SER A 146 -15.73 -1.45 -9.17
C SER A 146 -16.81 -2.07 -8.28
N PRO A 147 -17.78 -2.85 -8.81
CA PRO A 147 -18.81 -3.49 -7.99
C PRO A 147 -18.27 -4.52 -6.98
N ASP A 148 -17.12 -5.12 -7.26
CA ASP A 148 -16.53 -6.15 -6.40
C ASP A 148 -15.91 -5.58 -5.11
N LEU A 149 -15.71 -4.27 -5.05
CA LEU A 149 -15.07 -3.58 -3.92
C LEU A 149 -16.07 -2.87 -2.99
N LEU A 150 -17.33 -2.84 -3.34
CA LEU A 150 -18.43 -2.27 -2.56
C LEU A 150 -19.19 -3.37 -1.84
#